data_4e029db9659b7cbb73ca74b07fa775e8
#
_entry.id   4e029db9659b7cbb73ca74b07fa775e8
#
_cell.length_a   1.000
_cell.length_b   1.000
_cell.length_c   1.000
_cell.angle_alpha   90.00
_cell.angle_beta   90.00
_cell.angle_gamma   90.00
#
_symmetry.space_group_name_H-M   'P 1'
#
loop_
_entity.id
_entity.type
_entity.pdbx_description
1 polymer ?
#
loop_
_entity_poly.entity_id
_entity_poly.type
_entity_poly.pdbx_seq_one_letter_code
_entity_poly.pdbx_strand_id
1 'polypeptide(L)'
;MVATVRVEIPDKLIPIFEGEADVRGAKGGRGSAKTRSFAKMAAVKGYIFGNAGISGIILCARQFMNSLEDSSLEEVKRAIEDEPWLLAYYEIGDKYIKSRDGRISFAFAGLDRNIASIKSKGRLLLCWVDEAEPVTDEAFTTLIPTLREEGEGWSAELWVTWNPKRKTAAVEKRFSQSKSDRVKIVDLNWRDNPKFPAKLERDRQTDLIERPD
;
A
#
# COMPACT_ATOMS: atom_id res chain seq x y z
N MET A 1 -11.34 -14.64 -24.98
CA MET A 1 -11.73 -13.25 -24.56
C MET A 1 -11.00 -12.92 -23.26
N VAL A 2 -10.18 -11.88 -23.27
CA VAL A 2 -9.57 -11.37 -22.02
C VAL A 2 -10.68 -10.60 -21.29
N ALA A 3 -11.09 -11.08 -20.12
CA ALA A 3 -12.06 -10.36 -19.29
C ALA A 3 -11.41 -9.07 -18.77
N THR A 4 -11.97 -7.92 -19.13
CA THR A 4 -11.52 -6.63 -18.60
C THR A 4 -12.23 -6.38 -17.28
N VAL A 5 -11.48 -6.13 -16.24
CA VAL A 5 -11.99 -5.78 -14.91
C VAL A 5 -11.70 -4.32 -14.64
N ARG A 6 -12.70 -3.58 -14.16
CA ARG A 6 -12.56 -2.19 -13.75
C ARG A 6 -12.30 -2.14 -12.25
N VAL A 7 -11.20 -1.51 -11.84
CA VAL A 7 -10.86 -1.24 -10.45
C VAL A 7 -11.11 0.23 -10.14
N GLU A 8 -11.94 0.51 -9.14
CA GLU A 8 -12.28 1.89 -8.75
C GLU A 8 -11.30 2.40 -7.69
N ILE A 9 -10.54 3.42 -8.05
CA ILE A 9 -9.61 4.17 -7.20
C ILE A 9 -9.74 5.67 -7.52
N PRO A 10 -9.29 6.58 -6.65
CA PRO A 10 -9.19 8.02 -6.97
C PRO A 10 -8.41 8.27 -8.26
N ASP A 11 -8.91 9.14 -9.14
CA ASP A 11 -8.31 9.41 -10.46
C ASP A 11 -6.83 9.80 -10.38
N LYS A 12 -6.45 10.57 -9.36
CA LYS A 12 -5.05 10.95 -9.13
C LYS A 12 -4.11 9.78 -8.86
N LEU A 13 -4.63 8.61 -8.46
CA LEU A 13 -3.83 7.41 -8.26
C LEU A 13 -3.59 6.62 -9.55
N ILE A 14 -4.39 6.83 -10.60
CA ILE A 14 -4.25 6.09 -11.85
C ILE A 14 -2.81 6.18 -12.37
N PRO A 15 -2.24 7.38 -12.61
CA PRO A 15 -0.86 7.49 -13.13
C PRO A 15 0.21 6.98 -12.15
N ILE A 16 -0.11 6.87 -10.85
CA ILE A 16 0.81 6.31 -9.87
C ILE A 16 1.01 4.82 -10.09
N PHE A 17 -0.04 4.10 -10.50
CA PHE A 17 0.01 2.65 -10.72
C PHE A 17 0.37 2.25 -12.15
N GLU A 18 0.52 3.21 -13.06
CA GLU A 18 0.92 2.97 -14.45
C GLU A 18 2.44 2.99 -14.66
N GLY A 19 2.90 2.24 -15.66
CA GLY A 19 4.30 2.17 -16.06
C GLY A 19 5.23 1.65 -14.97
N GLU A 20 6.54 1.75 -15.20
CA GLU A 20 7.56 1.28 -14.26
C GLU A 20 7.79 2.27 -13.11
N ALA A 21 8.08 1.73 -11.94
CA ALA A 21 8.53 2.49 -10.77
C ALA A 21 9.23 1.57 -9.77
N ASP A 22 10.16 2.12 -8.99
CA ASP A 22 10.75 1.44 -7.84
C ASP A 22 9.97 1.78 -6.57
N VAL A 23 9.42 3.01 -6.52
CA VAL A 23 8.62 3.47 -5.39
C VAL A 23 7.32 4.11 -5.88
N ARG A 24 6.21 3.70 -5.31
CA ARG A 24 4.89 4.34 -5.50
C ARG A 24 4.35 4.79 -4.15
N GLY A 25 3.72 5.95 -4.12
CA GLY A 25 3.17 6.39 -2.85
C GLY A 25 2.12 7.47 -2.95
N ALA A 26 1.39 7.63 -1.85
CA ALA A 26 0.42 8.69 -1.68
C ALA A 26 0.49 9.28 -0.28
N LYS A 27 0.49 10.60 -0.20
CA LYS A 27 0.39 11.35 1.05
C LYS A 27 -0.87 12.20 1.08
N GLY A 28 -1.32 12.55 2.28
CA GLY A 28 -2.51 13.40 2.45
C GLY A 28 -3.28 13.10 3.73
N GLY A 29 -4.35 13.84 3.96
CA GLY A 29 -5.17 13.75 5.17
C GLY A 29 -5.97 12.46 5.31
N ARG A 30 -6.63 12.31 6.44
CA ARG A 30 -7.60 11.23 6.68
C ARG A 30 -8.77 11.35 5.69
N GLY A 31 -9.35 10.19 5.33
CA GLY A 31 -10.49 10.15 4.42
C GLY A 31 -10.14 10.29 2.94
N SER A 32 -8.88 10.47 2.55
CA SER A 32 -8.46 10.59 1.15
C SER A 32 -8.39 9.26 0.38
N ALA A 33 -8.85 8.15 0.95
CA ALA A 33 -8.88 6.80 0.39
C ALA A 33 -7.51 6.15 0.10
N LYS A 34 -6.38 6.70 0.62
CA LYS A 34 -5.02 6.13 0.41
C LYS A 34 -4.93 4.65 0.76
N THR A 35 -5.13 4.33 2.05
CA THR A 35 -4.99 2.98 2.58
C THR A 35 -5.86 1.98 1.82
N ARG A 36 -7.14 2.33 1.60
CA ARG A 36 -8.08 1.48 0.86
C ARG A 36 -7.64 1.20 -0.57
N SER A 37 -7.18 2.24 -1.28
CA SER A 37 -6.72 2.12 -2.67
C SER A 37 -5.43 1.30 -2.77
N PHE A 38 -4.47 1.52 -1.88
CA PHE A 38 -3.21 0.78 -1.89
C PHE A 38 -3.41 -0.69 -1.48
N ALA A 39 -4.29 -0.98 -0.50
CA ALA A 39 -4.68 -2.34 -0.15
C ALA A 39 -5.30 -3.07 -1.36
N LYS A 40 -6.24 -2.41 -2.05
CA LYS A 40 -6.87 -2.93 -3.26
C LYS A 40 -5.84 -3.20 -4.36
N MET A 41 -4.99 -2.22 -4.65
CA MET A 41 -3.97 -2.37 -5.70
C MET A 41 -2.88 -3.40 -5.33
N ALA A 42 -2.57 -3.61 -4.06
CA ALA A 42 -1.69 -4.69 -3.62
C ALA A 42 -2.29 -6.07 -3.93
N ALA A 43 -3.60 -6.25 -3.70
CA ALA A 43 -4.30 -7.48 -4.08
C ALA A 43 -4.35 -7.66 -5.60
N VAL A 44 -4.60 -6.60 -6.36
CA VAL A 44 -4.55 -6.60 -7.83
C VAL A 44 -3.16 -6.97 -8.35
N LYS A 45 -2.10 -6.37 -7.79
CA LYS A 45 -0.71 -6.65 -8.18
C LYS A 45 -0.34 -8.11 -7.92
N GLY A 46 -0.75 -8.66 -6.78
CA GLY A 46 -0.58 -10.08 -6.47
C GLY A 46 -1.32 -10.99 -7.46
N TYR A 47 -2.55 -10.63 -7.82
CA TYR A 47 -3.31 -11.34 -8.86
C TYR A 47 -2.56 -11.32 -10.21
N ILE A 48 -2.03 -10.17 -10.61
CA ILE A 48 -1.25 -10.04 -11.86
C ILE A 48 0.00 -10.92 -11.81
N PHE A 49 0.78 -10.87 -10.74
CA PHE A 49 1.96 -11.71 -10.57
C PHE A 49 1.63 -13.20 -10.64
N GLY A 50 0.62 -13.65 -9.89
CA GLY A 50 0.27 -15.07 -9.87
C GLY A 50 -0.21 -15.58 -11.23
N ASN A 51 -1.02 -14.81 -11.97
CA ASN A 51 -1.43 -15.17 -13.32
C ASN A 51 -0.29 -15.14 -14.34
N ALA A 52 0.75 -14.34 -14.10
CA ALA A 52 2.00 -14.38 -14.87
C ALA A 52 2.93 -15.54 -14.45
N GLY A 53 2.51 -16.42 -13.53
CA GLY A 53 3.32 -17.54 -13.05
C GLY A 53 4.39 -17.14 -12.03
N ILE A 54 4.40 -15.89 -11.57
CA ILE A 54 5.36 -15.37 -10.60
C ILE A 54 4.87 -15.71 -9.19
N SER A 55 5.75 -16.32 -8.39
CA SER A 55 5.47 -16.69 -7.00
C SER A 55 6.26 -15.84 -6.02
N GLY A 56 5.63 -15.44 -4.92
CA GLY A 56 6.31 -14.69 -3.86
C GLY A 56 5.35 -14.05 -2.87
N ILE A 57 5.88 -13.09 -2.13
CA ILE A 57 5.22 -12.47 -0.98
C ILE A 57 4.94 -11.00 -1.26
N ILE A 58 3.72 -10.56 -0.92
CA ILE A 58 3.36 -9.16 -0.75
C ILE A 58 3.46 -8.86 0.74
N LEU A 59 4.40 -8.01 1.12
CA LEU A 59 4.61 -7.59 2.49
C LEU A 59 3.82 -6.32 2.77
N CYS A 60 2.91 -6.35 3.75
CA CYS A 60 2.28 -5.17 4.31
C CYS A 60 2.98 -4.84 5.63
N ALA A 61 3.50 -3.62 5.75
CA ALA A 61 4.31 -3.20 6.89
C ALA A 61 3.82 -1.89 7.50
N ARG A 62 4.09 -1.69 8.78
CA ARG A 62 4.00 -0.43 9.53
C ARG A 62 5.21 -0.30 10.44
N GLN A 63 5.41 0.89 11.05
CA GLN A 63 6.47 1.04 12.03
C GLN A 63 6.30 0.07 13.21
N PHE A 64 5.10 -0.01 13.78
CA PHE A 64 4.80 -0.85 14.95
C PHE A 64 3.82 -1.98 14.62
N MET A 65 4.06 -3.17 15.22
CA MET A 65 3.24 -4.36 14.97
C MET A 65 1.85 -4.29 15.59
N ASN A 66 1.70 -3.63 16.74
CA ASN A 66 0.47 -3.62 17.53
C ASN A 66 -0.74 -2.99 16.83
N SER A 67 -0.53 -2.25 15.75
CA SER A 67 -1.59 -1.67 14.92
C SER A 67 -1.77 -2.36 13.57
N LEU A 68 -0.95 -3.36 13.27
CA LEU A 68 -0.83 -3.94 11.92
C LEU A 68 -1.79 -5.10 11.70
N GLU A 69 -1.89 -6.03 12.66
CA GLU A 69 -2.76 -7.20 12.51
C GLU A 69 -4.23 -6.79 12.42
N ASP A 70 -4.65 -5.77 13.20
CA ASP A 70 -6.04 -5.35 13.24
C ASP A 70 -6.44 -4.39 12.11
N SER A 71 -5.50 -3.72 11.41
CA SER A 71 -5.87 -2.70 10.44
C SER A 71 -5.40 -2.99 9.00
N SER A 72 -4.13 -3.29 8.75
CA SER A 72 -3.67 -3.52 7.38
C SER A 72 -4.14 -4.85 6.84
N LEU A 73 -4.17 -5.91 7.66
CA LEU A 73 -4.75 -7.20 7.30
C LEU A 73 -6.25 -7.05 6.95
N GLU A 74 -7.01 -6.39 7.83
CA GLU A 74 -8.43 -6.17 7.62
C GLU A 74 -8.73 -5.27 6.40
N GLU A 75 -7.91 -4.26 6.13
CA GLU A 75 -8.06 -3.44 4.93
C GLU A 75 -7.81 -4.24 3.64
N VAL A 76 -6.80 -5.14 3.63
CA VAL A 76 -6.57 -6.02 2.48
C VAL A 76 -7.69 -7.05 2.34
N LYS A 77 -8.19 -7.66 3.43
CA LYS A 77 -9.34 -8.56 3.39
C LYS A 77 -10.56 -7.89 2.77
N ARG A 78 -10.96 -6.72 3.30
CA ARG A 78 -12.08 -5.94 2.77
C ARG A 78 -11.89 -5.55 1.31
N ALA A 79 -10.65 -5.19 0.91
CA ALA A 79 -10.36 -4.85 -0.48
C ALA A 79 -10.53 -6.04 -1.42
N ILE A 80 -10.23 -7.26 -0.97
CA ILE A 80 -10.45 -8.50 -1.71
C ILE A 80 -11.94 -8.86 -1.74
N GLU A 81 -12.64 -8.76 -0.60
CA GLU A 81 -14.06 -9.08 -0.46
C GLU A 81 -14.96 -8.17 -1.31
N ASP A 82 -14.59 -6.90 -1.50
CA ASP A 82 -15.31 -5.96 -2.35
C ASP A 82 -15.26 -6.30 -3.84
N GLU A 83 -14.33 -7.16 -4.25
CA GLU A 83 -14.06 -7.49 -5.66
C GLU A 83 -14.28 -9.01 -5.88
N PRO A 84 -15.42 -9.45 -6.42
CA PRO A 84 -15.74 -10.88 -6.56
C PRO A 84 -14.67 -11.71 -7.26
N TRP A 85 -13.96 -11.13 -8.22
CA TRP A 85 -12.90 -11.79 -8.96
C TRP A 85 -11.61 -11.98 -8.13
N LEU A 86 -11.29 -11.04 -7.21
CA LEU A 86 -10.22 -11.22 -6.23
C LEU A 86 -10.62 -12.26 -5.17
N LEU A 87 -11.86 -12.21 -4.69
CA LEU A 87 -12.37 -13.19 -3.73
C LEU A 87 -12.35 -14.61 -4.30
N ALA A 88 -12.60 -14.76 -5.60
CA ALA A 88 -12.47 -16.04 -6.28
C ALA A 88 -11.02 -16.54 -6.37
N TYR A 89 -10.05 -15.62 -6.44
CA TYR A 89 -8.63 -15.94 -6.56
C TYR A 89 -7.94 -16.18 -5.23
N TYR A 90 -8.29 -15.43 -4.19
CA TYR A 90 -7.66 -15.53 -2.87
C TYR A 90 -8.43 -16.44 -1.91
N GLU A 91 -7.71 -17.06 -1.00
CA GLU A 91 -8.20 -17.70 0.22
C GLU A 91 -7.88 -16.78 1.39
N ILE A 92 -8.89 -16.42 2.17
CA ILE A 92 -8.80 -15.52 3.31
C ILE A 92 -9.05 -16.33 4.58
N GLY A 93 -8.09 -16.35 5.49
CA GLY A 93 -8.25 -16.91 6.84
C GLY A 93 -8.18 -15.82 7.91
N ASP A 94 -8.27 -16.22 9.17
CA ASP A 94 -8.23 -15.26 10.29
C ASP A 94 -6.97 -14.38 10.28
N LYS A 95 -5.81 -15.00 10.04
CA LYS A 95 -4.50 -14.35 10.10
C LYS A 95 -3.68 -14.47 8.81
N TYR A 96 -4.28 -14.91 7.72
CA TYR A 96 -3.56 -15.08 6.47
C TYR A 96 -4.41 -14.72 5.25
N ILE A 97 -3.72 -14.36 4.18
CA ILE A 97 -4.27 -14.19 2.83
C ILE A 97 -3.27 -14.86 1.89
N LYS A 98 -3.73 -15.74 1.03
CA LYS A 98 -2.92 -16.40 -0.01
C LYS A 98 -3.73 -16.65 -1.27
N SER A 99 -3.11 -16.74 -2.42
CA SER A 99 -3.80 -17.23 -3.62
C SER A 99 -4.12 -18.73 -3.49
N ARG A 100 -5.22 -19.16 -4.11
CA ARG A 100 -5.66 -20.58 -4.04
C ARG A 100 -4.67 -21.54 -4.67
N ASP A 101 -3.89 -21.07 -5.63
CA ASP A 101 -2.79 -21.84 -6.25
C ASP A 101 -1.48 -21.82 -5.45
N GLY A 102 -1.45 -21.10 -4.32
CA GLY A 102 -0.30 -21.00 -3.42
C GLY A 102 0.84 -20.13 -3.92
N ARG A 103 0.73 -19.46 -5.07
CA ARG A 103 1.82 -18.64 -5.63
C ARG A 103 2.04 -17.35 -4.88
N ILE A 104 0.96 -16.69 -4.46
CA ILE A 104 1.01 -15.39 -3.78
C ILE A 104 0.56 -15.56 -2.34
N SER A 105 1.31 -14.99 -1.42
CA SER A 105 0.91 -14.85 -0.02
C SER A 105 1.12 -13.43 0.46
N PHE A 106 0.28 -13.00 1.41
CA PHE A 106 0.49 -11.76 2.14
C PHE A 106 1.19 -12.04 3.46
N ALA A 107 2.15 -11.21 3.78
CA ALA A 107 2.81 -11.20 5.09
C ALA A 107 2.63 -9.82 5.74
N PHE A 108 2.52 -9.80 7.05
CA PHE A 108 2.34 -8.60 7.85
C PHE A 108 3.50 -8.47 8.83
N ALA A 109 4.13 -7.30 8.95
CA ALA A 109 5.29 -7.11 9.82
C ALA A 109 5.47 -5.67 10.31
N GLY A 110 5.78 -5.50 11.60
CA GLY A 110 6.30 -4.25 12.15
C GLY A 110 7.77 -4.05 11.77
N LEU A 111 8.14 -2.83 11.37
CA LEU A 111 9.52 -2.51 10.98
C LEU A 111 10.44 -2.28 12.18
N ASP A 112 9.88 -1.96 13.36
CA ASP A 112 10.63 -1.64 14.58
C ASP A 112 11.54 -2.78 15.07
N ARG A 113 11.05 -4.02 15.04
CA ARG A 113 11.75 -5.18 15.63
C ARG A 113 12.03 -6.33 14.64
N ASN A 114 11.45 -6.28 13.46
CA ASN A 114 11.39 -7.45 12.58
C ASN A 114 12.06 -7.29 11.22
N ILE A 115 12.80 -6.20 10.97
CA ILE A 115 13.46 -5.99 9.67
C ILE A 115 14.41 -7.15 9.33
N ALA A 116 15.14 -7.67 10.32
CA ALA A 116 16.03 -8.82 10.11
C ALA A 116 15.24 -10.09 9.71
N SER A 117 14.05 -10.31 10.27
CA SER A 117 13.19 -11.44 9.93
C SER A 117 12.49 -11.28 8.57
N ILE A 118 12.35 -10.05 8.08
CA ILE A 118 11.82 -9.79 6.74
C ILE A 118 12.77 -10.33 5.67
N LYS A 119 14.08 -10.20 5.88
CA LYS A 119 15.10 -10.73 4.96
C LYS A 119 15.03 -12.25 4.77
N SER A 120 14.49 -12.98 5.76
CA SER A 120 14.35 -14.43 5.74
C SER A 120 12.97 -14.92 5.25
N LYS A 121 12.02 -14.03 5.00
CA LYS A 121 10.64 -14.40 4.61
C LYS A 121 10.49 -14.97 3.19
N GLY A 122 11.56 -14.93 2.37
CA GLY A 122 11.51 -15.42 1.00
C GLY A 122 11.40 -14.30 -0.04
N ARG A 123 10.91 -14.62 -1.22
CA ARG A 123 10.86 -13.76 -2.39
C ARG A 123 9.84 -12.64 -2.23
N LEU A 124 10.29 -11.42 -1.92
CA LEU A 124 9.44 -10.24 -1.81
C LEU A 124 9.20 -9.62 -3.18
N LEU A 125 7.94 -9.59 -3.61
CA LEU A 125 7.52 -8.97 -4.87
C LEU A 125 7.08 -7.52 -4.70
N LEU A 126 6.55 -7.21 -3.53
CA LEU A 126 6.03 -5.91 -3.16
C LEU A 126 6.13 -5.73 -1.66
N CYS A 127 6.54 -4.55 -1.21
CA CYS A 127 6.37 -4.11 0.17
C CYS A 127 5.52 -2.85 0.22
N TRP A 128 4.38 -2.89 0.88
CA TRP A 128 3.56 -1.73 1.17
C TRP A 128 3.73 -1.31 2.63
N VAL A 129 4.31 -0.13 2.85
CA VAL A 129 4.45 0.50 4.16
C VAL A 129 3.33 1.51 4.35
N ASP A 130 2.31 1.12 5.14
CA ASP A 130 1.22 2.01 5.50
C ASP A 130 1.56 2.80 6.77
N GLU A 131 0.99 4.01 6.90
CA GLU A 131 1.31 4.95 7.98
C GLU A 131 2.82 5.22 8.11
N ALA A 132 3.49 5.46 6.99
CA ALA A 132 4.96 5.55 6.92
C ALA A 132 5.57 6.80 7.60
N GLU A 133 4.77 7.73 8.14
CA GLU A 133 5.27 8.95 8.82
C GLU A 133 6.26 8.68 9.97
N PRO A 134 6.01 7.71 10.89
CA PRO A 134 6.94 7.41 11.99
C PRO A 134 8.12 6.53 11.58
N VAL A 135 8.14 5.98 10.36
CA VAL A 135 9.20 5.06 9.93
C VAL A 135 10.54 5.77 9.88
N THR A 136 11.55 5.16 10.51
CA THR A 136 12.89 5.73 10.59
C THR A 136 13.64 5.61 9.28
N ASP A 137 14.65 6.47 9.10
CA ASP A 137 15.54 6.41 7.94
C ASP A 137 16.34 5.11 7.88
N GLU A 138 16.76 4.61 9.04
CA GLU A 138 17.44 3.33 9.20
C GLU A 138 16.55 2.15 8.74
N ALA A 139 15.26 2.19 9.10
CA ALA A 139 14.30 1.16 8.68
C ALA A 139 14.18 1.13 7.14
N PHE A 140 14.04 2.27 6.47
CA PHE A 140 14.05 2.32 5.01
C PHE A 140 15.38 1.87 4.40
N THR A 141 16.52 2.28 4.97
CA THR A 141 17.86 1.88 4.52
C THR A 141 18.04 0.37 4.58
N THR A 142 17.42 -0.29 5.56
CA THR A 142 17.49 -1.74 5.71
C THR A 142 16.46 -2.46 4.84
N LEU A 143 15.25 -1.89 4.67
CA LEU A 143 14.15 -2.49 3.91
C LEU A 143 14.39 -2.44 2.40
N ILE A 144 14.77 -1.30 1.85
CA ILE A 144 14.89 -1.10 0.40
C ILE A 144 15.77 -2.16 -0.28
N PRO A 145 16.96 -2.49 0.22
CA PRO A 145 17.79 -3.53 -0.41
C PRO A 145 17.23 -4.95 -0.33
N THR A 146 16.16 -5.18 0.44
CA THR A 146 15.48 -6.48 0.47
C THR A 146 14.52 -6.67 -0.70
N LEU A 147 14.10 -5.57 -1.34
CA LEU A 147 13.26 -5.55 -2.54
C LEU A 147 14.15 -5.60 -3.78
N ARG A 148 14.72 -6.76 -4.04
CA ARG A 148 15.72 -6.99 -5.09
C ARG A 148 15.29 -7.98 -6.16
N GLU A 149 14.07 -8.48 -6.05
CA GLU A 149 13.54 -9.43 -7.01
C GLU A 149 13.15 -8.70 -8.30
N GLU A 150 13.53 -9.29 -9.40
CA GLU A 150 13.22 -8.77 -10.74
C GLU A 150 13.05 -9.90 -11.74
N GLY A 151 12.46 -9.58 -12.88
CA GLY A 151 12.28 -10.48 -14.01
C GLY A 151 11.92 -9.70 -15.27
N GLU A 152 11.63 -10.39 -16.34
CA GLU A 152 11.24 -9.76 -17.60
C GLU A 152 9.96 -8.92 -17.44
N GLY A 153 10.10 -7.59 -17.58
CA GLY A 153 8.99 -6.64 -17.49
C GLY A 153 8.46 -6.36 -16.08
N TRP A 154 9.16 -6.75 -15.00
CA TRP A 154 8.79 -6.43 -13.63
C TRP A 154 9.97 -6.37 -12.68
N SER A 155 9.83 -5.59 -11.63
CA SER A 155 10.73 -5.54 -10.47
C SER A 155 9.93 -5.44 -9.18
N ALA A 156 10.54 -5.81 -8.06
CA ALA A 156 9.94 -5.60 -6.75
C ALA A 156 9.81 -4.09 -6.46
N GLU A 157 8.69 -3.70 -5.90
CA GLU A 157 8.36 -2.30 -5.65
C GLU A 157 8.19 -2.01 -4.16
N LEU A 158 8.57 -0.81 -3.73
CA LEU A 158 8.20 -0.24 -2.45
C LEU A 158 6.99 0.68 -2.62
N TRP A 159 5.93 0.44 -1.86
CA TRP A 159 4.78 1.33 -1.80
C TRP A 159 4.72 2.00 -0.43
N VAL A 160 4.40 3.29 -0.40
CA VAL A 160 4.34 4.07 0.85
C VAL A 160 3.09 4.93 0.92
N THR A 161 2.38 4.87 2.05
CA THR A 161 1.23 5.74 2.31
C THR A 161 1.40 6.42 3.66
N TRP A 162 1.15 7.74 3.73
CA TRP A 162 1.29 8.47 4.99
C TRP A 162 0.43 9.74 5.07
N ASN A 163 0.23 10.20 6.28
CA ASN A 163 -0.32 11.52 6.57
C ASN A 163 0.84 12.44 6.90
N PRO A 164 1.17 13.46 6.07
CA PRO A 164 2.31 14.32 6.30
C PRO A 164 2.08 15.18 7.55
N LYS A 165 2.95 15.04 8.53
CA LYS A 165 2.95 15.83 9.77
C LYS A 165 4.21 16.67 9.88
N ARG A 166 5.34 16.13 9.48
CA ARG A 166 6.66 16.76 9.64
C ARG A 166 7.45 16.72 8.34
N LYS A 167 7.92 17.87 7.88
CA LYS A 167 8.82 17.97 6.70
C LYS A 167 10.15 17.22 6.91
N THR A 168 10.51 16.94 8.17
CA THR A 168 11.73 16.24 8.56
C THR A 168 11.58 14.72 8.61
N ALA A 169 10.36 14.18 8.46
CA ALA A 169 10.12 12.74 8.43
C ALA A 169 10.93 12.06 7.32
N ALA A 170 11.45 10.86 7.59
CA ALA A 170 12.28 10.12 6.63
C ALA A 170 11.54 9.88 5.31
N VAL A 171 10.26 9.51 5.36
CA VAL A 171 9.41 9.30 4.18
C VAL A 171 9.30 10.56 3.32
N GLU A 172 9.16 11.75 3.93
CA GLU A 172 9.11 13.03 3.20
C GLU A 172 10.43 13.33 2.49
N LYS A 173 11.56 13.20 3.21
CA LYS A 173 12.89 13.48 2.65
C LYS A 173 13.25 12.50 1.53
N ARG A 174 12.96 11.22 1.71
CA ARG A 174 13.34 10.18 0.76
C ARG A 174 12.50 10.19 -0.51
N PHE A 175 11.19 10.39 -0.37
CA PHE A 175 10.27 10.12 -1.48
C PHE A 175 9.58 11.37 -2.02
N SER A 176 9.07 12.28 -1.17
CA SER A 176 8.44 13.52 -1.66
C SER A 176 9.42 14.47 -2.34
N GLN A 177 10.68 14.43 -1.94
CA GLN A 177 11.73 15.31 -2.49
C GLN A 177 12.58 14.60 -3.55
N SER A 178 12.28 13.37 -3.90
CA SER A 178 13.00 12.60 -4.91
C SER A 178 12.84 13.24 -6.29
N LYS A 179 13.95 13.27 -7.05
CA LYS A 179 13.98 13.72 -8.46
C LYS A 179 13.99 12.53 -9.43
N SER A 180 13.95 11.29 -8.92
CA SER A 180 13.94 10.09 -9.75
C SER A 180 12.57 9.93 -10.41
N ASP A 181 12.55 9.65 -11.70
CA ASP A 181 11.35 9.29 -12.47
C ASP A 181 10.75 7.94 -12.05
N ARG A 182 11.55 7.11 -11.37
CA ARG A 182 11.13 5.83 -10.81
C ARG A 182 10.47 5.96 -9.42
N VAL A 183 10.36 7.18 -8.87
CA VAL A 183 9.67 7.47 -7.61
C VAL A 183 8.42 8.29 -7.91
N LYS A 184 7.26 7.65 -7.80
CA LYS A 184 5.95 8.24 -8.12
C LYS A 184 5.16 8.51 -6.84
N ILE A 185 5.05 9.76 -6.45
CA ILE A 185 4.34 10.19 -5.25
C ILE A 185 3.24 11.19 -5.62
N VAL A 186 2.07 11.04 -5.02
CA VAL A 186 0.93 11.95 -5.22
C VAL A 186 0.38 12.49 -3.90
N ASP A 187 -0.08 13.72 -3.93
CA ASP A 187 -0.87 14.33 -2.85
C ASP A 187 -2.36 14.03 -3.05
N LEU A 188 -2.97 13.34 -2.09
CA LEU A 188 -4.41 13.06 -2.05
C LEU A 188 -5.10 13.88 -0.97
N ASN A 189 -6.20 14.49 -1.36
CA ASN A 189 -7.09 15.22 -0.48
C ASN A 189 -8.41 14.43 -0.29
N TRP A 190 -9.20 14.78 0.71
CA TRP A 190 -10.54 14.23 0.90
C TRP A 190 -11.45 14.45 -0.33
N ARG A 191 -11.26 15.54 -1.09
CA ARG A 191 -12.00 15.85 -2.34
C ARG A 191 -11.70 14.86 -3.46
N ASP A 192 -10.54 14.21 -3.43
CA ASP A 192 -10.13 13.21 -4.42
C ASP A 192 -10.76 11.84 -4.16
N ASN A 193 -11.41 11.66 -2.98
CA ASN A 193 -12.07 10.42 -2.61
C ASN A 193 -13.53 10.42 -3.12
N PRO A 194 -13.88 9.63 -4.14
CA PRO A 194 -15.25 9.59 -4.67
C PRO A 194 -16.27 9.03 -3.66
N LYS A 195 -15.79 8.35 -2.61
CA LYS A 195 -16.61 7.75 -1.54
C LYS A 195 -16.31 8.40 -0.19
N PHE A 196 -16.08 9.73 -0.16
CA PHE A 196 -15.83 10.42 1.11
C PHE A 196 -17.04 10.28 2.05
N PRO A 197 -16.85 9.75 3.28
CA PRO A 197 -17.97 9.46 4.18
C PRO A 197 -18.71 10.73 4.59
N ALA A 198 -20.05 10.72 4.48
CA ALA A 198 -20.89 11.84 4.86
C ALA A 198 -20.73 12.28 6.34
N LYS A 199 -20.37 11.34 7.22
CA LYS A 199 -20.02 11.65 8.62
C LYS A 199 -18.79 12.54 8.69
N LEU A 200 -17.69 12.16 7.99
CA LEU A 200 -16.46 12.95 7.96
C LEU A 200 -16.66 14.32 7.31
N GLU A 201 -17.57 14.43 6.34
CA GLU A 201 -17.93 15.73 5.76
C GLU A 201 -18.64 16.64 6.78
N ARG A 202 -19.58 16.09 7.56
CA ARG A 202 -20.20 16.86 8.65
C ARG A 202 -19.20 17.30 9.70
N ASP A 203 -18.32 16.41 10.13
CA ASP A 203 -17.27 16.73 11.12
C ASP A 203 -16.35 17.85 10.58
N ARG A 204 -15.95 17.77 9.30
CA ARG A 204 -15.16 18.80 8.63
C ARG A 204 -15.86 20.15 8.56
N GLN A 205 -17.17 20.17 8.26
CA GLN A 205 -17.96 21.41 8.23
C GLN A 205 -18.06 22.02 9.63
N THR A 206 -18.23 21.21 10.65
CA THR A 206 -18.25 21.67 12.04
C THR A 206 -16.90 22.28 12.44
N ASP A 207 -15.79 21.60 12.10
CA ASP A 207 -14.43 22.10 12.39
C ASP A 207 -14.15 23.45 11.72
N LEU A 208 -14.62 23.66 10.49
CA LEU A 208 -14.47 24.94 9.78
C LEU A 208 -15.23 26.10 10.47
N ILE A 209 -16.31 25.79 11.17
CA ILE A 209 -17.10 26.79 11.89
C ILE A 209 -16.53 27.06 13.27
N GLU A 210 -16.17 25.99 14.00
CA GLU A 210 -15.76 26.08 15.40
C GLU A 210 -14.26 26.36 15.59
N ARG A 211 -13.44 26.02 14.59
CA ARG A 211 -11.97 26.13 14.62
C ARG A 211 -11.46 26.65 13.28
N PRO A 212 -11.90 27.87 12.88
CA PRO A 212 -11.33 28.51 11.68
C PRO A 212 -9.84 28.76 11.94
N ASP A 213 -8.96 28.30 11.03
CA ASP A 213 -7.51 28.58 11.04
C ASP A 213 -7.21 30.09 10.91
#